data_4938531b35059fa3283cb8bb51b13e5f
#
_entry.id   4938531b35059fa3283cb8bb51b13e5f
#
_cell.length_a   1.000
_cell.length_b   1.000
_cell.length_c   1.000
_cell.angle_alpha   90.00
_cell.angle_beta   90.00
_cell.angle_gamma   90.00
#
_symmetry.space_group_name_H-M   'P 1'
#
loop_
_entity.id
_entity.type
_entity.pdbx_description
1 polymer ?
#
loop_
_entity_poly.entity_id
_entity_poly.type
_entity_poly.pdbx_seq_one_letter_code
_entity_poly.pdbx_strand_id
1 'polypeptide(L)'
;MSGRRMIKRNVGLTIIMVLMLSITANIFMGIEVCKYKYKIQMEAYNSIENVKNLHESNLQILSKAIDVESIDNMGVLKLYKNYSDLTEEVAQLWNEYIYYEENRSSIVSRKNIDTSSVPVNDINSKLEDFFSDMLELEMKTLNHKVEFNQDMLQNFKGIYALESEKSSYYNEFCENKLNGATQDKKKEMIIKKHYWIDILEGYNDINKKYIDYEFKIS
;
A
#
# COMPACT_ATOMS: atom_id res chain seq x y z
N MET A 1 -11.05 -63.44 32.93
CA MET A 1 -9.88 -62.64 32.43
C MET A 1 -10.11 -61.98 31.06
N SER A 2 -11.16 -62.29 30.29
CA SER A 2 -11.43 -61.73 28.95
C SER A 2 -11.85 -60.27 28.91
N GLY A 3 -12.69 -59.78 29.84
CA GLY A 3 -13.25 -58.42 29.81
C GLY A 3 -12.23 -57.28 29.96
N ARG A 4 -11.18 -57.44 30.81
CA ARG A 4 -10.13 -56.42 30.99
C ARG A 4 -9.24 -56.22 29.75
N ARG A 5 -9.05 -57.23 28.91
CA ARG A 5 -8.31 -57.11 27.63
C ARG A 5 -9.12 -56.36 26.55
N MET A 6 -10.43 -56.58 26.48
CA MET A 6 -11.31 -55.85 25.54
C MET A 6 -11.42 -54.36 25.86
N ILE A 7 -11.57 -54.05 27.17
CA ILE A 7 -11.63 -52.64 27.59
C ILE A 7 -10.33 -51.89 27.24
N LYS A 8 -9.16 -52.46 27.52
CA LYS A 8 -7.85 -51.87 27.16
C LYS A 8 -7.68 -51.66 25.65
N ARG A 9 -8.19 -52.60 24.81
CA ARG A 9 -8.13 -52.49 23.36
C ARG A 9 -9.04 -51.39 22.82
N ASN A 10 -10.22 -51.20 23.40
CA ASN A 10 -11.15 -50.17 22.98
C ASN A 10 -10.64 -48.79 23.39
N VAL A 11 -10.03 -48.64 24.57
CA VAL A 11 -9.39 -47.38 25.00
C VAL A 11 -8.23 -47.00 24.07
N GLY A 12 -7.38 -47.98 23.68
CA GLY A 12 -6.31 -47.72 22.70
C GLY A 12 -6.81 -47.25 21.34
N LEU A 13 -7.87 -47.88 20.83
CA LEU A 13 -8.52 -47.45 19.57
C LEU A 13 -9.11 -46.04 19.65
N THR A 14 -9.75 -45.71 20.77
CA THR A 14 -10.31 -44.37 21.01
C THR A 14 -9.22 -43.32 21.03
N ILE A 15 -8.08 -43.60 21.71
CA ILE A 15 -6.92 -42.65 21.74
C ILE A 15 -6.37 -42.44 20.33
N ILE A 16 -6.23 -43.50 19.52
CA ILE A 16 -5.75 -43.40 18.14
C ILE A 16 -6.71 -42.55 17.30
N MET A 17 -8.03 -42.74 17.43
CA MET A 17 -9.04 -41.94 16.72
C MET A 17 -8.95 -40.46 17.11
N VAL A 18 -8.81 -40.13 18.38
CA VAL A 18 -8.67 -38.75 18.87
C VAL A 18 -7.39 -38.12 18.33
N LEU A 19 -6.27 -38.86 18.33
CA LEU A 19 -5.01 -38.37 17.76
C LEU A 19 -5.13 -38.10 16.25
N MET A 20 -5.75 -38.99 15.50
CA MET A 20 -5.99 -38.80 14.06
C MET A 20 -6.85 -37.58 13.78
N LEU A 21 -7.94 -37.38 14.54
CA LEU A 21 -8.79 -36.22 14.43
C LEU A 21 -8.01 -34.91 14.75
N SER A 22 -7.18 -34.94 15.81
CA SER A 22 -6.33 -33.79 16.19
C SER A 22 -5.32 -33.46 15.10
N ILE A 23 -4.65 -34.45 14.52
CA ILE A 23 -3.70 -34.23 13.40
C ILE A 23 -4.42 -33.66 12.19
N THR A 24 -5.57 -34.20 11.83
CA THR A 24 -6.37 -33.75 10.69
C THR A 24 -6.82 -32.30 10.90
N ALA A 25 -7.30 -31.93 12.09
CA ALA A 25 -7.69 -30.57 12.44
C ALA A 25 -6.50 -29.60 12.37
N ASN A 26 -5.33 -30.01 12.89
CA ASN A 26 -4.11 -29.18 12.82
C ASN A 26 -3.63 -28.96 11.38
N ILE A 27 -3.68 -29.99 10.52
CA ILE A 27 -3.35 -29.86 9.10
C ILE A 27 -4.32 -28.88 8.42
N PHE A 28 -5.63 -29.04 8.67
CA PHE A 28 -6.64 -28.16 8.09
C PHE A 28 -6.44 -26.70 8.53
N MET A 29 -6.25 -26.44 9.82
CA MET A 29 -5.95 -25.10 10.34
C MET A 29 -4.66 -24.54 9.71
N GLY A 30 -3.62 -25.34 9.55
CA GLY A 30 -2.38 -24.94 8.90
C GLY A 30 -2.59 -24.49 7.45
N ILE A 31 -3.41 -25.21 6.69
CA ILE A 31 -3.76 -24.85 5.31
C ILE A 31 -4.53 -23.55 5.26
N GLU A 32 -5.53 -23.36 6.14
CA GLU A 32 -6.31 -22.10 6.18
C GLU A 32 -5.45 -20.90 6.56
N VAL A 33 -4.54 -21.03 7.52
CA VAL A 33 -3.57 -19.98 7.87
C VAL A 33 -2.66 -19.64 6.69
N CYS A 34 -2.18 -20.62 5.95
CA CYS A 34 -1.36 -20.39 4.75
C CYS A 34 -2.14 -19.64 3.65
N LYS A 35 -3.38 -20.05 3.39
CA LYS A 35 -4.26 -19.37 2.42
C LYS A 35 -4.53 -17.93 2.83
N TYR A 36 -4.83 -17.69 4.11
CA TYR A 36 -5.09 -16.36 4.62
C TYR A 36 -3.87 -15.44 4.50
N LYS A 37 -2.68 -15.93 4.87
CA LYS A 37 -1.42 -15.20 4.69
C LYS A 37 -1.15 -14.88 3.22
N TYR A 38 -1.40 -15.82 2.32
CA TYR A 38 -1.23 -15.58 0.89
C TYR A 38 -2.22 -14.52 0.37
N LYS A 39 -3.48 -14.54 0.86
CA LYS A 39 -4.49 -13.55 0.49
C LYS A 39 -4.06 -12.14 0.87
N ILE A 40 -3.60 -11.92 2.11
CA ILE A 40 -3.11 -10.61 2.58
C ILE A 40 -1.96 -10.10 1.71
N GLN A 41 -0.99 -10.95 1.41
CA GLN A 41 0.14 -10.57 0.57
C GLN A 41 -0.27 -10.25 -0.87
N MET A 42 -1.33 -10.90 -1.35
CA MET A 42 -1.91 -10.59 -2.66
C MET A 42 -2.63 -9.24 -2.65
N GLU A 43 -3.35 -8.93 -1.58
CA GLU A 43 -3.99 -7.63 -1.37
C GLU A 43 -2.93 -6.53 -1.31
N ALA A 44 -1.87 -6.69 -0.51
CA ALA A 44 -0.74 -5.76 -0.46
C ALA A 44 -0.07 -5.56 -1.83
N TYR A 45 0.12 -6.62 -2.61
CA TYR A 45 0.63 -6.49 -3.97
C TYR A 45 -0.30 -5.64 -4.85
N ASN A 46 -1.61 -5.89 -4.79
CA ASN A 46 -2.57 -5.13 -5.59
C ASN A 46 -2.59 -3.65 -5.18
N SER A 47 -2.54 -3.35 -3.87
CA SER A 47 -2.46 -1.98 -3.38
C SER A 47 -1.18 -1.27 -3.84
N ILE A 48 -0.02 -1.93 -3.86
CA ILE A 48 1.22 -1.37 -4.41
C ILE A 48 1.09 -1.04 -5.91
N GLU A 49 0.49 -1.94 -6.70
CA GLU A 49 0.25 -1.68 -8.13
C GLU A 49 -0.73 -0.52 -8.34
N ASN A 50 -1.78 -0.43 -7.53
CA ASN A 50 -2.72 0.69 -7.56
C ASN A 50 -2.02 2.01 -7.22
N VAL A 51 -1.26 2.05 -6.13
CA VAL A 51 -0.47 3.22 -5.71
C VAL A 51 0.48 3.67 -6.82
N LYS A 52 1.22 2.74 -7.43
CA LYS A 52 2.08 3.03 -8.59
C LYS A 52 1.30 3.67 -9.74
N ASN A 53 0.16 3.09 -10.14
CA ASN A 53 -0.65 3.58 -11.25
C ASN A 53 -1.23 4.98 -10.96
N LEU A 54 -1.62 5.26 -9.71
CA LEU A 54 -2.11 6.56 -9.27
C LEU A 54 -1.00 7.61 -9.34
N HIS A 55 0.22 7.30 -8.89
CA HIS A 55 1.38 8.20 -9.02
C HIS A 55 1.71 8.51 -10.49
N GLU A 56 1.69 7.50 -11.38
CA GLU A 56 1.90 7.71 -12.82
C GLU A 56 0.80 8.60 -13.43
N SER A 57 -0.46 8.39 -13.04
CA SER A 57 -1.59 9.22 -13.46
C SER A 57 -1.43 10.67 -13.00
N ASN A 58 -1.02 10.88 -11.75
CA ASN A 58 -0.77 12.21 -11.19
C ASN A 58 0.35 12.93 -11.94
N LEU A 59 1.46 12.25 -12.21
CA LEU A 59 2.57 12.82 -12.98
C LEU A 59 2.13 13.35 -14.34
N GLN A 60 1.30 12.61 -15.07
CA GLN A 60 0.80 13.02 -16.38
C GLN A 60 -0.06 14.29 -16.30
N ILE A 61 -0.95 14.37 -15.29
CA ILE A 61 -1.82 15.53 -15.09
C ILE A 61 -1.00 16.75 -14.67
N LEU A 62 -0.12 16.57 -13.69
CA LEU A 62 0.73 17.65 -13.15
C LEU A 62 1.69 18.20 -14.20
N SER A 63 2.35 17.35 -14.98
CA SER A 63 3.23 17.77 -16.08
C SER A 63 2.47 18.66 -17.07
N LYS A 64 1.31 18.20 -17.53
CA LYS A 64 0.48 18.96 -18.45
C LYS A 64 0.04 20.31 -17.85
N ALA A 65 -0.37 20.32 -16.58
CA ALA A 65 -0.82 21.52 -15.90
C ALA A 65 0.32 22.55 -15.75
N ILE A 66 1.54 22.09 -15.43
CA ILE A 66 2.74 22.93 -15.31
C ILE A 66 3.13 23.52 -16.68
N ASP A 67 3.09 22.71 -17.74
CA ASP A 67 3.48 23.14 -19.10
C ASP A 67 2.58 24.27 -19.64
N VAL A 68 1.28 24.25 -19.28
CA VAL A 68 0.30 25.24 -19.74
C VAL A 68 -0.03 26.28 -18.67
N GLU A 69 0.63 26.21 -17.50
CA GLU A 69 0.45 27.07 -16.32
C GLU A 69 -1.03 27.20 -15.89
N SER A 70 -1.78 26.09 -16.01
CA SER A 70 -3.19 26.08 -15.66
C SER A 70 -3.73 24.65 -15.60
N ILE A 71 -4.86 24.48 -14.92
CA ILE A 71 -5.55 23.19 -14.83
C ILE A 71 -7.05 23.38 -14.99
N ASP A 72 -7.70 22.45 -15.69
CA ASP A 72 -9.16 22.41 -15.82
C ASP A 72 -9.82 21.64 -14.68
N ASN A 73 -11.13 21.82 -14.48
CA ASN A 73 -11.90 21.17 -13.42
C ASN A 73 -11.77 19.67 -13.44
N MET A 74 -11.67 19.06 -14.62
CA MET A 74 -11.51 17.61 -14.74
C MET A 74 -10.15 17.15 -14.25
N GLY A 75 -9.11 17.94 -14.49
CA GLY A 75 -7.76 17.70 -13.98
C GLY A 75 -7.72 17.78 -12.45
N VAL A 76 -8.31 18.84 -11.87
CA VAL A 76 -8.39 19.01 -10.41
C VAL A 76 -9.19 17.88 -9.78
N LEU A 77 -10.38 17.56 -10.31
CA LEU A 77 -11.21 16.47 -9.81
C LEU A 77 -10.49 15.11 -9.87
N LYS A 78 -9.72 14.88 -10.93
CA LYS A 78 -8.97 13.64 -11.08
C LYS A 78 -7.81 13.56 -10.10
N LEU A 79 -7.09 14.67 -9.86
CA LEU A 79 -6.05 14.72 -8.82
C LEU A 79 -6.64 14.51 -7.43
N TYR A 80 -7.73 15.22 -7.08
CA TYR A 80 -8.45 15.01 -5.84
C TYR A 80 -8.78 13.53 -5.62
N LYS A 81 -9.45 12.92 -6.60
CA LYS A 81 -9.81 11.49 -6.51
C LYS A 81 -8.60 10.58 -6.38
N ASN A 82 -7.55 10.82 -7.16
CA ASN A 82 -6.35 10.00 -7.10
C ASN A 82 -5.67 10.09 -5.73
N TYR A 83 -5.64 11.27 -5.08
CA TYR A 83 -5.08 11.42 -3.73
C TYR A 83 -5.98 10.82 -2.66
N SER A 84 -7.30 10.87 -2.81
CA SER A 84 -8.24 10.14 -1.94
C SER A 84 -8.02 8.64 -2.04
N ASP A 85 -7.93 8.09 -3.26
CA ASP A 85 -7.64 6.68 -3.49
C ASP A 85 -6.23 6.29 -2.94
N LEU A 86 -5.21 7.16 -3.07
CA LEU A 86 -3.88 6.95 -2.50
C LEU A 86 -3.90 6.90 -0.97
N THR A 87 -4.66 7.79 -0.33
CA THR A 87 -4.84 7.79 1.13
C THR A 87 -5.40 6.45 1.61
N GLU A 88 -6.44 5.93 0.92
CA GLU A 88 -7.07 4.65 1.25
C GLU A 88 -6.10 3.46 1.02
N GLU A 89 -5.47 3.38 -0.15
CA GLU A 89 -4.56 2.27 -0.49
C GLU A 89 -3.33 2.23 0.44
N VAL A 90 -2.76 3.38 0.77
CA VAL A 90 -1.63 3.47 1.70
C VAL A 90 -2.04 3.10 3.12
N ALA A 91 -3.22 3.54 3.58
CA ALA A 91 -3.76 3.13 4.88
C ALA A 91 -3.98 1.61 4.95
N GLN A 92 -4.48 1.00 3.88
CA GLN A 92 -4.62 -0.45 3.78
C GLN A 92 -3.25 -1.15 3.87
N LEU A 93 -2.25 -0.68 3.13
CA LEU A 93 -0.88 -1.24 3.19
C LEU A 93 -0.29 -1.20 4.60
N TRP A 94 -0.52 -0.11 5.35
CA TRP A 94 -0.07 -0.01 6.74
C TRP A 94 -0.80 -1.00 7.66
N ASN A 95 -2.10 -1.19 7.48
CA ASN A 95 -2.86 -2.20 8.24
C ASN A 95 -2.35 -3.61 7.95
N GLU A 96 -2.05 -3.92 6.69
CA GLU A 96 -1.48 -5.21 6.29
C GLU A 96 -0.06 -5.41 6.83
N TYR A 97 0.75 -4.34 6.89
CA TYR A 97 2.08 -4.37 7.50
C TYR A 97 2.00 -4.65 9.02
N ILE A 98 1.13 -3.96 9.75
CA ILE A 98 0.92 -4.18 11.18
C ILE A 98 0.50 -5.63 11.42
N TYR A 99 -0.47 -6.12 10.67
CA TYR A 99 -0.91 -7.52 10.78
C TYR A 99 0.23 -8.51 10.46
N TYR A 100 1.03 -8.22 9.44
CA TYR A 100 2.19 -9.04 9.08
C TYR A 100 3.21 -9.11 10.23
N GLU A 101 3.52 -7.97 10.86
CA GLU A 101 4.47 -7.90 11.99
C GLU A 101 3.95 -8.63 13.23
N GLU A 102 2.68 -8.49 13.58
CA GLU A 102 2.06 -9.17 14.71
C GLU A 102 2.04 -10.71 14.55
N ASN A 103 1.89 -11.19 13.33
CA ASN A 103 1.79 -12.63 13.02
C ASN A 103 3.10 -13.22 12.49
N ARG A 104 4.20 -12.48 12.57
CA ARG A 104 5.51 -12.94 12.14
C ARG A 104 6.11 -13.92 13.15
N SER A 105 6.66 -15.03 12.64
CA SER A 105 7.49 -15.93 13.46
C SER A 105 8.79 -15.20 13.84
N SER A 106 9.17 -15.23 15.12
CA SER A 106 10.36 -14.57 15.68
C SER A 106 11.71 -15.02 15.09
N ILE A 107 11.71 -15.96 14.14
CA ILE A 107 12.91 -16.55 13.54
C ILE A 107 13.42 -15.73 12.34
N VAL A 108 12.59 -14.87 11.75
CA VAL A 108 12.96 -14.09 10.56
C VAL A 108 13.27 -12.66 10.98
N SER A 109 14.55 -12.33 11.07
CA SER A 109 15.01 -10.95 11.30
C SER A 109 14.77 -10.13 10.04
N ARG A 110 13.87 -9.17 10.08
CA ARG A 110 13.69 -8.14 9.06
C ARG A 110 13.70 -6.77 9.71
N LYS A 111 14.09 -5.77 8.94
CA LYS A 111 14.09 -4.38 9.36
C LYS A 111 12.68 -3.96 9.75
N ASN A 112 12.53 -3.40 10.93
CA ASN A 112 11.26 -2.93 11.46
C ASN A 112 11.05 -1.50 10.95
N ILE A 113 9.94 -1.24 10.25
CA ILE A 113 9.61 0.12 9.82
C ILE A 113 9.08 0.88 11.03
N ASP A 114 9.58 2.09 11.24
CA ASP A 114 9.04 2.99 12.25
C ASP A 114 7.65 3.49 11.80
N THR A 115 6.62 2.95 12.43
CA THR A 115 5.22 3.30 12.16
C THR A 115 4.72 4.49 12.98
N SER A 116 5.52 5.01 13.91
CA SER A 116 5.08 6.08 14.82
C SER A 116 4.77 7.40 14.12
N SER A 117 5.38 7.64 12.96
CA SER A 117 5.18 8.85 12.16
C SER A 117 4.10 8.73 11.08
N VAL A 118 3.60 7.53 10.81
CA VAL A 118 2.70 7.25 9.68
C VAL A 118 1.31 7.87 9.80
N PRO A 119 0.62 7.84 10.96
CA PRO A 119 -0.74 8.37 11.04
C PRO A 119 -0.83 9.89 11.10
N VAL A 120 0.27 10.57 11.46
CA VAL A 120 0.23 12.01 11.84
C VAL A 120 0.50 12.92 10.65
N ASN A 121 1.06 12.40 9.56
CA ASN A 121 1.61 13.22 8.50
C ASN A 121 1.48 12.56 7.12
N ASP A 122 0.30 12.11 6.80
CA ASP A 122 0.05 11.60 5.47
C ASP A 122 0.04 12.75 4.47
N ILE A 123 1.11 12.84 3.68
CA ILE A 123 1.22 13.83 2.61
C ILE A 123 0.08 13.67 1.58
N ASN A 124 -0.45 12.46 1.40
CA ASN A 124 -1.53 12.21 0.46
C ASN A 124 -2.83 12.87 0.96
N SER A 125 -3.14 12.82 2.26
CA SER A 125 -4.28 13.54 2.85
C SER A 125 -4.14 15.04 2.72
N LYS A 126 -2.93 15.60 2.92
CA LYS A 126 -2.68 17.04 2.71
C LYS A 126 -2.92 17.45 1.25
N LEU A 127 -2.56 16.59 0.30
CA LEU A 127 -2.79 16.83 -1.12
C LEU A 127 -4.24 16.64 -1.52
N GLU A 128 -4.93 15.65 -0.92
CA GLU A 128 -6.38 15.50 -1.05
C GLU A 128 -7.11 16.77 -0.60
N ASP A 129 -6.79 17.30 0.59
CA ASP A 129 -7.35 18.55 1.11
C ASP A 129 -7.06 19.73 0.17
N PHE A 130 -5.81 19.86 -0.29
CA PHE A 130 -5.42 20.93 -1.23
C PHE A 130 -6.23 20.91 -2.53
N PHE A 131 -6.43 19.73 -3.14
CA PHE A 131 -7.24 19.64 -4.35
C PHE A 131 -8.75 19.75 -4.08
N SER A 132 -9.21 19.35 -2.89
CA SER A 132 -10.58 19.60 -2.45
C SER A 132 -10.88 21.11 -2.33
N ASP A 133 -9.97 21.87 -1.72
CA ASP A 133 -10.09 23.31 -1.60
C ASP A 133 -10.06 24.00 -2.97
N MET A 134 -9.25 23.50 -3.91
CA MET A 134 -9.26 23.99 -5.30
C MET A 134 -10.61 23.78 -5.98
N LEU A 135 -11.23 22.60 -5.82
CA LEU A 135 -12.57 22.32 -6.35
C LEU A 135 -13.61 23.24 -5.73
N GLU A 136 -13.53 23.50 -4.43
CA GLU A 136 -14.46 24.45 -3.77
C GLU A 136 -14.31 25.88 -4.32
N LEU A 137 -13.08 26.32 -4.57
CA LEU A 137 -12.80 27.63 -5.18
C LEU A 137 -13.40 27.72 -6.58
N GLU A 138 -13.20 26.70 -7.43
CA GLU A 138 -13.76 26.63 -8.78
C GLU A 138 -15.30 26.70 -8.76
N MET A 139 -15.93 25.94 -7.86
CA MET A 139 -17.38 25.94 -7.72
C MET A 139 -17.93 27.33 -7.32
N LYS A 140 -17.21 28.08 -6.48
CA LYS A 140 -17.60 29.43 -6.05
C LYS A 140 -17.42 30.47 -7.17
N THR A 141 -16.41 30.32 -8.00
CA THR A 141 -16.05 31.31 -9.02
C THR A 141 -16.69 31.02 -10.38
N LEU A 142 -17.35 29.88 -10.57
CA LEU A 142 -17.91 29.38 -11.83
C LEU A 142 -16.86 29.34 -12.97
N ASN A 143 -15.60 29.27 -12.62
CA ASN A 143 -14.52 29.11 -13.59
C ASN A 143 -14.32 27.63 -13.92
N HIS A 144 -14.13 27.34 -15.20
CA HIS A 144 -13.85 25.98 -15.68
C HIS A 144 -12.36 25.67 -15.75
N LYS A 145 -11.51 26.61 -15.35
CA LYS A 145 -10.06 26.53 -15.44
C LYS A 145 -9.43 27.45 -14.39
N VAL A 146 -8.42 26.94 -13.71
CA VAL A 146 -7.59 27.69 -12.77
C VAL A 146 -6.27 28.05 -13.47
N GLU A 147 -6.05 29.36 -13.69
CA GLU A 147 -4.75 29.86 -14.15
C GLU A 147 -3.80 29.97 -12.95
N PHE A 148 -2.55 29.59 -13.15
CA PHE A 148 -1.59 29.56 -12.05
C PHE A 148 -0.96 30.95 -11.85
N ASN A 149 -1.03 31.43 -10.63
CA ASN A 149 -0.10 32.45 -10.14
C ASN A 149 1.24 31.79 -9.77
N GLN A 150 2.21 32.58 -9.33
CA GLN A 150 3.55 32.09 -9.01
C GLN A 150 3.54 31.05 -7.88
N ASP A 151 2.73 31.25 -6.85
CA ASP A 151 2.66 30.35 -5.69
C ASP A 151 1.99 29.02 -6.08
N MET A 152 0.91 29.09 -6.86
CA MET A 152 0.24 27.91 -7.37
C MET A 152 1.17 27.07 -8.27
N LEU A 153 1.88 27.74 -9.18
CA LEU A 153 2.86 27.04 -10.04
C LEU A 153 3.96 26.36 -9.20
N GLN A 154 4.41 27.02 -8.13
CA GLN A 154 5.40 26.43 -7.21
C GLN A 154 4.84 25.22 -6.48
N ASN A 155 3.58 25.25 -6.02
CA ASN A 155 2.91 24.11 -5.41
C ASN A 155 2.85 22.93 -6.39
N PHE A 156 2.40 23.16 -7.63
CA PHE A 156 2.32 22.10 -8.64
C PHE A 156 3.69 21.51 -8.97
N LYS A 157 4.74 22.31 -9.03
CA LYS A 157 6.12 21.85 -9.21
C LYS A 157 6.60 21.01 -8.02
N GLY A 158 6.26 21.41 -6.79
CA GLY A 158 6.58 20.65 -5.57
C GLY A 158 5.88 19.28 -5.55
N ILE A 159 4.60 19.26 -5.89
CA ILE A 159 3.82 18.02 -5.99
C ILE A 159 4.38 17.11 -7.11
N TYR A 160 4.70 17.69 -8.27
CA TYR A 160 5.33 16.93 -9.36
C TYR A 160 6.67 16.31 -8.95
N ALA A 161 7.49 17.04 -8.20
CA ALA A 161 8.76 16.52 -7.71
C ALA A 161 8.57 15.33 -6.75
N LEU A 162 7.62 15.41 -5.82
CA LEU A 162 7.24 14.30 -4.93
C LEU A 162 6.81 13.06 -5.73
N GLU A 163 5.89 13.23 -6.68
CA GLU A 163 5.37 12.14 -7.50
C GLU A 163 6.48 11.52 -8.38
N SER A 164 7.38 12.36 -8.92
CA SER A 164 8.53 11.92 -9.71
C SER A 164 9.53 11.10 -8.88
N GLU A 165 9.80 11.51 -7.64
CA GLU A 165 10.66 10.74 -6.72
C GLU A 165 10.07 9.36 -6.42
N LYS A 166 8.78 9.27 -6.14
CA LYS A 166 8.09 8.00 -5.88
C LYS A 166 8.11 7.07 -7.09
N SER A 167 7.81 7.61 -8.28
CA SER A 167 7.84 6.84 -9.52
C SER A 167 9.27 6.36 -9.86
N SER A 168 10.27 7.20 -9.70
CA SER A 168 11.67 6.84 -9.92
C SER A 168 12.13 5.77 -8.95
N TYR A 169 11.80 5.90 -7.67
CA TYR A 169 12.11 4.88 -6.66
C TYR A 169 11.52 3.52 -7.00
N TYR A 170 10.23 3.47 -7.39
CA TYR A 170 9.60 2.20 -7.78
C TYR A 170 10.30 1.55 -8.98
N ASN A 171 10.61 2.35 -10.01
CA ASN A 171 11.28 1.87 -11.20
C ASN A 171 12.69 1.34 -10.90
N GLU A 172 13.48 2.08 -10.13
CA GLU A 172 14.81 1.65 -9.67
C GLU A 172 14.72 0.38 -8.81
N PHE A 173 13.74 0.27 -7.95
CA PHE A 173 13.50 -0.93 -7.16
C PHE A 173 13.22 -2.13 -8.07
N CYS A 174 12.36 -1.96 -9.07
CA CYS A 174 12.04 -3.01 -10.05
C CYS A 174 13.27 -3.41 -10.88
N GLU A 175 14.07 -2.46 -11.33
CA GLU A 175 15.29 -2.73 -12.08
C GLU A 175 16.31 -3.51 -11.22
N ASN A 176 16.49 -3.10 -9.97
CA ASN A 176 17.48 -3.70 -9.09
C ASN A 176 17.07 -5.08 -8.54
N LYS A 177 15.78 -5.29 -8.26
CA LYS A 177 15.29 -6.49 -7.56
C LYS A 177 14.55 -7.47 -8.46
N LEU A 178 13.97 -7.01 -9.57
CA LEU A 178 13.04 -7.77 -10.42
C LEU A 178 13.49 -7.84 -11.88
N ASN A 179 14.71 -7.36 -12.20
CA ASN A 179 15.21 -7.30 -13.57
C ASN A 179 15.17 -8.67 -14.28
N GLY A 180 14.70 -8.65 -15.52
CA GLY A 180 14.58 -9.85 -16.35
C GLY A 180 13.43 -10.80 -15.98
N ALA A 181 12.63 -10.49 -14.94
CA ALA A 181 11.49 -11.30 -14.58
C ALA A 181 10.26 -10.95 -15.46
N THR A 182 9.49 -11.97 -15.85
CA THR A 182 8.15 -11.78 -16.46
C THR A 182 7.19 -11.16 -15.44
N GLN A 183 6.07 -10.58 -15.89
CA GLN A 183 5.09 -9.94 -14.99
C GLN A 183 4.61 -10.89 -13.90
N ASP A 184 4.27 -12.13 -14.24
CA ASP A 184 3.85 -13.14 -13.26
C ASP A 184 4.94 -13.45 -12.24
N LYS A 185 6.19 -13.52 -12.68
CA LYS A 185 7.33 -13.76 -11.80
C LYS A 185 7.65 -12.57 -10.90
N LYS A 186 7.48 -11.33 -11.40
CA LYS A 186 7.59 -10.11 -10.59
C LYS A 186 6.56 -10.13 -9.47
N LYS A 187 5.30 -10.39 -9.79
CA LYS A 187 4.22 -10.56 -8.81
C LYS A 187 4.56 -11.61 -7.76
N GLU A 188 4.98 -12.80 -8.19
CA GLU A 188 5.39 -13.88 -7.29
C GLU A 188 6.53 -13.45 -6.35
N MET A 189 7.53 -12.74 -6.88
CA MET A 189 8.66 -12.26 -6.08
C MET A 189 8.24 -11.19 -5.07
N ILE A 190 7.41 -10.23 -5.47
CA ILE A 190 6.89 -9.19 -4.57
C ILE A 190 6.13 -9.82 -3.41
N ILE A 191 5.28 -10.82 -3.70
CA ILE A 191 4.51 -11.55 -2.70
C ILE A 191 5.42 -12.40 -1.80
N LYS A 192 6.17 -13.32 -2.36
CA LYS A 192 6.94 -14.31 -1.58
C LYS A 192 8.13 -13.72 -0.82
N LYS A 193 8.74 -12.66 -1.35
CA LYS A 193 9.87 -11.98 -0.70
C LYS A 193 9.46 -10.77 0.12
N HIS A 194 8.14 -10.50 0.18
CA HIS A 194 7.57 -9.35 0.89
C HIS A 194 8.14 -8.00 0.43
N TYR A 195 8.49 -7.87 -0.85
CA TYR A 195 9.04 -6.65 -1.42
C TYR A 195 8.09 -5.46 -1.36
N TRP A 196 6.78 -5.72 -1.22
CA TRP A 196 5.80 -4.67 -0.98
C TRP A 196 6.11 -3.87 0.30
N ILE A 197 6.71 -4.50 1.33
CA ILE A 197 7.14 -3.82 2.56
C ILE A 197 8.32 -2.87 2.26
N ASP A 198 9.29 -3.33 1.47
CA ASP A 198 10.44 -2.49 1.10
C ASP A 198 9.99 -1.29 0.26
N ILE A 199 9.00 -1.47 -0.63
CA ILE A 199 8.41 -0.39 -1.44
C ILE A 199 7.64 0.60 -0.55
N LEU A 200 6.82 0.11 0.39
CA LEU A 200 6.09 0.95 1.34
C LEU A 200 7.05 1.77 2.22
N GLU A 201 8.14 1.17 2.71
CA GLU A 201 9.19 1.86 3.47
C GLU A 201 9.80 3.00 2.64
N GLY A 202 10.16 2.72 1.39
CA GLY A 202 10.76 3.73 0.52
C GLY A 202 9.82 4.89 0.21
N TYR A 203 8.54 4.62 -0.01
CA TYR A 203 7.53 5.68 -0.16
C TYR A 203 7.38 6.52 1.11
N ASN A 204 7.40 5.88 2.28
CA ASN A 204 7.36 6.58 3.55
C ASN A 204 8.60 7.47 3.75
N ASP A 205 9.78 7.01 3.39
CA ASP A 205 11.02 7.80 3.50
C ASP A 205 11.04 8.99 2.53
N ILE A 206 10.42 8.86 1.36
CA ILE A 206 10.19 9.98 0.44
C ILE A 206 9.20 10.97 1.05
N ASN A 207 8.06 10.49 1.56
CA ASN A 207 7.03 11.34 2.18
C ASN A 207 7.59 12.21 3.31
N LYS A 208 8.49 11.67 4.14
CA LYS A 208 9.14 12.41 5.25
C LYS A 208 9.86 13.68 4.79
N LYS A 209 10.37 13.73 3.57
CA LYS A 209 11.06 14.92 3.02
C LYS A 209 10.11 16.08 2.75
N TYR A 210 8.83 15.79 2.54
CA TYR A 210 7.79 16.75 2.16
C TYR A 210 6.80 17.04 3.29
N ILE A 211 7.04 16.49 4.49
CA ILE A 211 6.09 16.58 5.61
C ILE A 211 5.82 18.00 6.06
N ASP A 212 6.85 18.87 6.00
CA ASP A 212 6.78 20.27 6.41
C ASP A 212 6.36 21.18 5.25
N TYR A 213 6.11 20.61 4.06
CA TYR A 213 5.66 21.42 2.93
C TYR A 213 4.19 21.82 3.12
N GLU A 214 3.93 23.12 3.02
CA GLU A 214 2.58 23.67 3.10
C GLU A 214 2.07 24.02 1.71
N PHE A 215 1.01 23.32 1.27
CA PHE A 215 0.29 23.64 0.03
C PHE A 215 -0.77 24.70 0.34
N LYS A 216 -0.70 25.88 -0.28
CA LYS A 216 -1.63 26.98 -0.04
C LYS A 216 -2.29 27.41 -1.34
N ILE A 217 -3.59 27.63 -1.29
CA ILE A 217 -4.34 28.32 -2.33
C ILE A 217 -4.35 29.80 -1.93
N SER A 218 -3.67 30.63 -2.67
CA SER A 218 -3.57 32.08 -2.46
C SER A 218 -4.46 32.84 -3.43
#